data_37088770b917b9b5d52a68640972f836
#
_entry.id   37088770b917b9b5d52a68640972f836
#
_cell.length_a   1.000
_cell.length_b   1.000
_cell.length_c   1.000
_cell.angle_alpha   90.00
_cell.angle_beta   90.00
_cell.angle_gamma   90.00
#
_symmetry.space_group_name_H-M   'P 1'
#
loop_
_entity.id
_entity.type
_entity.pdbx_description
1 polymer ?
#
loop_
_entity_poly.entity_id
_entity_poly.type
_entity_poly.pdbx_seq_one_letter_code
_entity_poly.pdbx_strand_id
1 'polypeptide(L)'
;TGIFGLTQWSDAMTRHLYTGIGIADFSENGTNYLFLQYANAMGGPLWGINLTVNMDIKFKPYDRANWGLLEENSSFGFWFQMPYNFGENLSDNHLFSGAITLTDRNANLIKGIDDAGEEYIYIDSTKYLPMPLSGAEALFSASHMWLNRRYHKNNSMIPTQGQGLMLSFQFANSSIYGDFDYSLITADAFINYKFHKKF
;
A
#
# COMPACT_ATOMS: atom_id res chain seq x y z
N THR A 1 19.94 -0.07 20.18
CA THR A 1 20.99 0.01 19.12
C THR A 1 20.54 -0.84 17.96
N GLY A 2 20.35 -0.25 16.79
CA GLY A 2 19.88 -0.96 15.60
C GLY A 2 20.78 -0.77 14.41
N ILE A 3 20.62 -1.64 13.41
CA ILE A 3 21.27 -1.58 12.11
C ILE A 3 20.18 -1.38 11.06
N PHE A 4 20.38 -0.39 10.19
CA PHE A 4 19.54 -0.15 9.02
C PHE A 4 20.32 -0.43 7.75
N GLY A 5 19.72 -1.16 6.82
CA GLY A 5 20.27 -1.43 5.50
C GLY A 5 19.27 -1.18 4.40
N LEU A 6 19.68 -0.46 3.37
CA LEU A 6 18.95 -0.27 2.12
C LEU A 6 19.86 -0.69 0.96
N THR A 7 19.35 -1.54 0.10
CA THR A 7 20.00 -1.90 -1.14
C THR A 7 19.01 -1.81 -2.31
N GLN A 8 19.49 -1.29 -3.42
CA GLN A 8 18.76 -1.28 -4.68
C GLN A 8 19.71 -1.63 -5.81
N TRP A 9 19.29 -2.54 -6.64
CA TRP A 9 20.04 -2.95 -7.82
C TRP A 9 19.12 -3.05 -9.03
N SER A 10 19.61 -2.60 -10.18
CA SER A 10 18.93 -2.76 -11.46
C SER A 10 19.94 -3.16 -12.54
N ASP A 11 19.47 -3.86 -13.56
CA ASP A 11 20.27 -4.06 -14.76
C ASP A 11 20.41 -2.75 -15.55
N ALA A 12 21.40 -2.68 -16.46
CA ALA A 12 21.71 -1.47 -17.24
C ALA A 12 20.53 -0.95 -18.08
N MET A 13 19.55 -1.80 -18.38
CA MET A 13 18.35 -1.44 -19.15
C MET A 13 17.12 -1.25 -18.26
N THR A 14 17.28 -1.30 -16.94
CA THR A 14 16.21 -1.15 -15.93
C THR A 14 15.04 -2.13 -16.11
N ARG A 15 15.32 -3.29 -16.70
CA ARG A 15 14.30 -4.33 -16.93
C ARG A 15 14.07 -5.19 -15.70
N HIS A 16 15.08 -5.28 -14.84
CA HIS A 16 15.06 -6.00 -13.58
C HIS A 16 15.41 -5.02 -12.46
N LEU A 17 14.56 -4.92 -11.45
CA LEU A 17 14.77 -4.09 -10.29
C LEU A 17 14.65 -4.94 -9.04
N TYR A 18 15.67 -4.88 -8.18
CA TYR A 18 15.69 -5.48 -6.85
C TYR A 18 15.78 -4.39 -5.81
N THR A 19 14.94 -4.45 -4.80
CA THR A 19 14.97 -3.53 -3.65
C THR A 19 14.95 -4.36 -2.38
N GLY A 20 15.86 -4.05 -1.47
CA GLY A 20 15.91 -4.64 -0.14
C GLY A 20 16.03 -3.57 0.93
N ILE A 21 15.20 -3.65 1.96
CA ILE A 21 15.24 -2.78 3.14
C ILE A 21 15.23 -3.70 4.35
N GLY A 22 16.16 -3.50 5.26
CA GLY A 22 16.24 -4.26 6.49
C GLY A 22 16.49 -3.35 7.68
N ILE A 23 15.82 -3.62 8.78
CA ILE A 23 16.03 -3.00 10.08
C ILE A 23 16.20 -4.12 11.09
N ALA A 24 17.28 -4.08 11.86
CA ALA A 24 17.48 -4.96 12.98
C ALA A 24 17.70 -4.09 14.24
N ASP A 25 16.80 -4.16 15.18
CA ASP A 25 16.90 -3.50 16.48
C ASP A 25 17.18 -4.53 17.56
N PHE A 26 18.30 -4.37 18.27
CA PHE A 26 18.76 -5.28 19.30
C PHE A 26 18.30 -4.86 20.71
N SER A 27 17.38 -3.93 20.82
CA SER A 27 16.74 -3.59 22.11
C SER A 27 15.71 -4.64 22.52
N GLU A 28 15.35 -4.72 23.79
CA GLU A 28 14.38 -5.70 24.32
C GLU A 28 13.00 -5.64 23.63
N ASN A 29 12.63 -4.47 23.09
CA ASN A 29 11.38 -4.24 22.37
C ASN A 29 11.65 -3.79 20.93
N GLY A 30 12.79 -4.17 20.37
CA GLY A 30 13.23 -3.75 19.04
C GLY A 30 12.47 -4.47 17.94
N THR A 31 12.07 -3.72 16.94
CA THR A 31 11.41 -4.25 15.75
C THR A 31 12.42 -4.66 14.70
N ASN A 32 12.33 -5.90 14.26
CA ASN A 32 13.08 -6.41 13.13
C ASN A 32 12.19 -6.42 11.91
N TYR A 33 12.58 -5.69 10.87
CA TYR A 33 11.83 -5.54 9.65
C TYR A 33 12.65 -5.92 8.43
N LEU A 34 12.06 -6.68 7.52
CA LEU A 34 12.64 -6.99 6.22
C LEU A 34 11.62 -6.77 5.11
N PHE A 35 12.00 -5.99 4.11
CA PHE A 35 11.27 -5.86 2.86
C PHE A 35 12.17 -6.22 1.69
N LEU A 36 11.72 -7.15 0.86
CA LEU A 36 12.37 -7.52 -0.39
C LEU A 36 11.38 -7.38 -1.53
N GLN A 37 11.81 -6.78 -2.62
CA GLN A 37 11.00 -6.64 -3.83
C GLN A 37 11.83 -6.96 -5.07
N TYR A 38 11.24 -7.71 -5.97
CA TYR A 38 11.69 -7.87 -7.33
C TYR A 38 10.63 -7.36 -8.30
N ALA A 39 11.03 -6.58 -9.29
CA ALA A 39 10.18 -6.15 -10.38
C ALA A 39 10.82 -6.43 -11.74
N ASN A 40 9.99 -6.82 -12.71
CA ASN A 40 10.39 -7.13 -14.07
C ASN A 40 9.57 -6.29 -15.04
N ALA A 41 10.26 -5.56 -15.91
CA ALA A 41 9.68 -4.72 -16.95
C ALA A 41 9.94 -5.26 -18.37
N MET A 42 10.36 -6.51 -18.52
CA MET A 42 10.58 -7.12 -19.84
C MET A 42 9.26 -7.48 -20.49
N GLY A 43 9.05 -7.00 -21.70
CA GLY A 43 8.08 -7.58 -22.62
C GLY A 43 6.62 -7.17 -22.45
N GLY A 44 6.32 -6.03 -21.87
CA GLY A 44 4.97 -5.47 -21.83
C GLY A 44 4.46 -5.15 -20.43
N PRO A 45 3.77 -6.06 -19.72
CA PRO A 45 3.34 -5.75 -18.37
C PRO A 45 4.52 -5.70 -17.40
N LEU A 46 4.50 -4.70 -16.52
CA LEU A 46 5.37 -4.68 -15.34
C LEU A 46 4.80 -5.67 -14.33
N TRP A 47 5.60 -6.57 -13.81
CA TRP A 47 5.18 -7.49 -12.78
C TRP A 47 6.27 -7.68 -11.73
N GLY A 48 5.89 -8.13 -10.55
CA GLY A 48 6.86 -8.34 -9.49
C GLY A 48 6.33 -9.20 -8.36
N ILE A 49 7.25 -9.49 -7.47
CA ILE A 49 6.99 -10.15 -6.20
C ILE A 49 7.54 -9.28 -5.07
N ASN A 50 6.90 -9.34 -3.92
CA ASN A 50 7.37 -8.69 -2.71
C ASN A 50 7.23 -9.65 -1.52
N LEU A 51 8.17 -9.52 -0.62
CA LEU A 51 8.18 -10.18 0.68
C LEU A 51 8.37 -9.10 1.76
N THR A 52 7.51 -9.13 2.75
CA THR A 52 7.60 -8.28 3.93
C THR A 52 7.58 -9.18 5.15
N VAL A 53 8.46 -8.91 6.10
CA VAL A 53 8.51 -9.66 7.36
C VAL A 53 8.50 -8.66 8.51
N ASN A 54 7.61 -8.86 9.46
CA ASN A 54 7.44 -8.06 10.68
C ASN A 54 7.27 -6.55 10.40
N MET A 55 6.43 -6.20 9.44
CA MET A 55 6.09 -4.81 9.22
C MET A 55 5.16 -4.31 10.33
N ASP A 56 5.66 -3.37 11.11
CA ASP A 56 4.87 -2.70 12.14
C ASP A 56 3.99 -1.62 11.56
N ILE A 57 2.69 -1.76 11.74
CA ILE A 57 1.72 -0.72 11.42
C ILE A 57 1.15 -0.20 12.75
N LYS A 58 1.42 1.06 13.06
CA LYS A 58 0.94 1.70 14.28
C LYS A 58 -0.34 2.47 14.01
N PHE A 59 -1.42 2.08 14.64
CA PHE A 59 -2.69 2.81 14.61
C PHE A 59 -2.84 3.64 15.88
N LYS A 60 -3.03 4.95 15.74
CA LYS A 60 -3.43 5.80 16.85
C LYS A 60 -4.94 5.95 16.83
N PRO A 61 -5.65 5.54 17.87
CA PRO A 61 -7.07 5.79 17.94
C PRO A 61 -7.35 7.29 18.08
N TYR A 62 -8.51 7.69 17.59
CA TYR A 62 -8.96 9.07 17.65
C TYR A 62 -8.88 9.62 19.06
N ASP A 63 -8.28 10.79 19.19
CA ASP A 63 -8.40 11.71 20.34
C ASP A 63 -7.62 11.42 21.64
N ARG A 64 -6.72 10.43 21.70
CA ARG A 64 -5.85 10.27 22.88
C ARG A 64 -4.42 9.99 22.49
N ALA A 65 -3.51 10.84 22.95
CA ALA A 65 -2.13 10.92 22.50
C ALA A 65 -1.26 9.69 22.87
N ASN A 66 -1.67 8.87 23.82
CA ASN A 66 -0.73 8.06 24.57
C ASN A 66 -0.87 6.53 24.39
N TRP A 67 -1.74 6.03 23.53
CA TRP A 67 -1.84 4.60 23.25
C TRP A 67 -2.13 4.30 21.79
N GLY A 68 -1.79 3.13 21.34
CA GLY A 68 -1.96 2.71 19.96
C GLY A 68 -2.10 1.19 19.85
N LEU A 69 -2.56 0.76 18.71
CA LEU A 69 -2.55 -0.63 18.30
C LEU A 69 -1.34 -0.87 17.41
N LEU A 70 -0.64 -1.95 17.64
CA LEU A 70 0.42 -2.46 16.77
C LEU A 70 -0.13 -3.64 16.00
N GLU A 71 -0.04 -3.57 14.70
CA GLU A 71 -0.24 -4.71 13.83
C GLU A 71 1.12 -5.06 13.21
N GLU A 72 1.58 -6.27 13.46
CA GLU A 72 2.77 -6.83 12.82
C GLU A 72 2.32 -7.67 11.63
N ASN A 73 2.76 -7.31 10.44
CA ASN A 73 2.38 -7.97 9.22
C ASN A 73 3.57 -8.63 8.55
N SER A 74 3.41 -9.91 8.25
CA SER A 74 4.29 -10.61 7.32
C SER A 74 3.52 -10.96 6.07
N SER A 75 4.03 -10.60 4.90
CA SER A 75 3.31 -10.82 3.65
C SER A 75 4.21 -11.26 2.51
N PHE A 76 3.62 -12.06 1.62
CA PHE A 76 4.19 -12.38 0.33
C PHE A 76 3.18 -12.02 -0.76
N GLY A 77 3.62 -11.28 -1.77
CA GLY A 77 2.74 -10.80 -2.83
C GLY A 77 3.31 -11.00 -4.23
N PHE A 78 2.40 -11.25 -5.15
CA PHE A 78 2.63 -11.11 -6.59
C PHE A 78 1.74 -10.00 -7.12
N TRP A 79 2.28 -9.14 -7.96
CA TRP A 79 1.54 -8.05 -8.58
C TRP A 79 1.93 -7.86 -10.03
N PHE A 80 1.01 -7.28 -10.80
CA PHE A 80 1.29 -6.84 -12.16
C PHE A 80 0.59 -5.53 -12.48
N GLN A 81 1.16 -4.80 -13.45
CA GLN A 81 0.61 -3.56 -14.00
C GLN A 81 0.77 -3.58 -15.52
N MET A 82 -0.29 -3.28 -16.21
CA MET A 82 -0.31 -3.23 -17.68
C MET A 82 -0.84 -1.87 -18.14
N PRO A 83 0.06 -0.96 -18.53
CA PRO A 83 -0.35 0.28 -19.19
C PRO A 83 -0.88 -0.04 -20.58
N TYR A 84 -1.97 0.61 -20.95
CA TYR A 84 -2.58 0.45 -22.25
C TYR A 84 -3.20 1.75 -22.76
N ASN A 85 -2.97 2.07 -24.02
CA ASN A 85 -3.60 3.20 -24.69
C ASN A 85 -4.56 2.68 -25.75
N PHE A 86 -5.85 3.02 -25.59
CA PHE A 86 -6.86 2.74 -26.60
C PHE A 86 -6.88 3.87 -27.62
N GLY A 87 -6.33 3.61 -28.82
CA GLY A 87 -6.44 4.50 -29.95
C GLY A 87 -5.31 5.52 -30.11
N GLU A 88 -5.49 6.45 -31.07
CA GLU A 88 -4.48 7.41 -31.49
C GLU A 88 -4.27 8.60 -30.51
N ASN A 89 -5.11 8.72 -29.50
CA ASN A 89 -5.04 9.82 -28.54
C ASN A 89 -4.04 9.50 -27.42
N LEU A 90 -2.84 10.05 -27.52
CA LEU A 90 -1.80 10.00 -26.48
C LEU A 90 -2.23 10.58 -25.13
N SER A 91 -3.40 11.23 -25.05
CA SER A 91 -3.95 11.77 -23.80
C SER A 91 -4.77 10.77 -23.00
N ASP A 92 -5.21 9.67 -23.60
CA ASP A 92 -5.97 8.61 -22.95
C ASP A 92 -5.03 7.51 -22.46
N ASN A 93 -4.84 7.45 -21.15
CA ASN A 93 -3.99 6.46 -20.51
C ASN A 93 -4.84 5.53 -19.65
N HIS A 94 -4.67 4.25 -19.86
CA HIS A 94 -5.28 3.21 -19.05
C HIS A 94 -4.19 2.42 -18.32
N LEU A 95 -4.44 2.10 -17.08
CA LEU A 95 -3.59 1.21 -16.29
C LEU A 95 -4.45 0.13 -15.66
N PHE A 96 -4.19 -1.11 -16.03
CA PHE A 96 -4.76 -2.28 -15.37
C PHE A 96 -3.74 -2.81 -14.37
N SER A 97 -4.17 -3.09 -13.15
CA SER A 97 -3.32 -3.70 -12.14
C SER A 97 -4.04 -4.84 -11.45
N GLY A 98 -3.28 -5.80 -11.00
CA GLY A 98 -3.78 -6.87 -10.16
C GLY A 98 -2.70 -7.35 -9.21
N ALA A 99 -3.11 -7.87 -8.07
CA ALA A 99 -2.22 -8.47 -7.11
C ALA A 99 -2.91 -9.60 -6.34
N ILE A 100 -2.09 -10.53 -5.88
CA ILE A 100 -2.46 -11.55 -4.89
C ILE A 100 -1.45 -11.39 -3.77
N THR A 101 -1.94 -11.17 -2.56
CA THR A 101 -1.09 -11.01 -1.38
C THR A 101 -1.55 -11.95 -0.28
N LEU A 102 -0.63 -12.80 0.16
CA LEU A 102 -0.82 -13.62 1.37
C LEU A 102 -0.24 -12.83 2.53
N THR A 103 -1.04 -12.59 3.56
CA THR A 103 -0.64 -11.82 4.73
C THR A 103 -0.96 -12.61 5.99
N ASP A 104 0.00 -12.65 6.90
CA ASP A 104 -0.21 -13.04 8.28
C ASP A 104 -0.17 -11.79 9.15
N ARG A 105 -1.25 -11.55 9.88
CA ARG A 105 -1.47 -10.37 10.72
C ARG A 105 -1.46 -10.77 12.17
N ASN A 106 -0.63 -10.11 12.94
CA ASN A 106 -0.61 -10.24 14.38
C ASN A 106 -0.93 -8.88 15.00
N ALA A 107 -2.16 -8.73 15.49
CA ALA A 107 -2.62 -7.50 16.10
C ALA A 107 -2.37 -7.54 17.61
N ASN A 108 -1.49 -6.68 18.09
CA ASN A 108 -1.13 -6.55 19.48
C ASN A 108 -1.54 -5.20 20.02
N LEU A 109 -2.10 -5.19 21.23
CA LEU A 109 -2.31 -3.95 21.95
C LEU A 109 -0.96 -3.39 22.36
N ILE A 110 -0.61 -2.20 21.88
CA ILE A 110 0.58 -1.51 22.35
C ILE A 110 0.27 -0.95 23.74
N LYS A 111 1.21 -1.16 24.63
CA LYS A 111 1.25 -0.44 25.90
C LYS A 111 1.26 1.07 25.61
N GLY A 112 0.34 1.80 26.22
CA GLY A 112 0.37 3.25 26.22
C GLY A 112 1.50 3.72 27.13
N ILE A 113 2.08 4.87 26.79
CA ILE A 113 2.99 5.59 27.70
C ILE A 113 2.18 6.76 28.26
N ASP A 114 2.09 6.87 29.58
CA ASP A 114 1.42 7.99 30.23
C ASP A 114 2.29 9.26 30.23
N ASP A 115 1.75 10.37 30.73
CA ASP A 115 2.47 11.64 30.81
C ASP A 115 3.68 11.59 31.78
N ALA A 116 3.76 10.57 32.64
CA ALA A 116 4.88 10.31 33.52
C ALA A 116 5.95 9.41 32.89
N GLY A 117 5.68 8.87 31.69
CA GLY A 117 6.58 7.98 30.96
C GLY A 117 6.46 6.51 31.37
N GLU A 118 5.44 6.17 32.17
CA GLU A 118 5.18 4.79 32.58
C GLU A 118 4.33 4.05 31.53
N GLU A 119 4.72 2.80 31.22
CA GLU A 119 3.96 1.94 30.33
C GLU A 119 2.74 1.37 31.02
N TYR A 120 1.57 1.51 30.43
CA TYR A 120 0.35 0.86 30.91
C TYR A 120 -0.34 0.07 29.80
N ILE A 121 -0.95 -1.05 30.19
CA ILE A 121 -1.82 -1.82 29.30
C ILE A 121 -3.25 -1.40 29.60
N TYR A 122 -3.92 -0.77 28.65
CA TYR A 122 -5.32 -0.43 28.78
C TYR A 122 -6.19 -1.50 28.14
N ILE A 123 -6.94 -2.24 28.96
CA ILE A 123 -7.88 -3.27 28.52
C ILE A 123 -9.31 -2.79 28.84
N ASP A 124 -9.81 -1.82 28.11
CA ASP A 124 -11.27 -1.54 28.15
C ASP A 124 -11.84 -1.71 26.73
N SER A 125 -12.25 -2.94 26.45
CA SER A 125 -12.79 -3.34 25.15
C SER A 125 -14.16 -2.71 24.84
N THR A 126 -14.78 -2.03 25.78
CA THR A 126 -16.17 -1.55 25.62
C THR A 126 -16.28 -0.13 25.08
N LYS A 127 -15.21 0.65 25.06
CA LYS A 127 -15.22 2.08 24.72
C LYS A 127 -14.55 2.46 23.42
N TYR A 128 -13.93 1.51 22.71
CA TYR A 128 -13.03 1.83 21.60
C TYR A 128 -13.41 1.12 20.32
N LEU A 129 -12.89 1.68 19.19
CA LEU A 129 -12.97 1.09 17.86
C LEU A 129 -12.63 -0.41 17.91
N PRO A 130 -13.29 -1.24 17.10
CA PRO A 130 -13.00 -2.66 17.06
C PRO A 130 -11.50 -2.85 16.82
N MET A 131 -10.87 -3.67 17.64
CA MET A 131 -9.47 -4.04 17.46
C MET A 131 -9.30 -4.76 16.12
N PRO A 132 -8.21 -4.51 15.39
CA PRO A 132 -7.88 -5.33 14.23
C PRO A 132 -7.77 -6.80 14.67
N LEU A 133 -8.32 -7.67 13.87
CA LEU A 133 -8.28 -9.11 14.14
C LEU A 133 -6.93 -9.67 13.67
N SER A 134 -6.32 -10.51 14.52
CA SER A 134 -5.20 -11.34 14.11
C SER A 134 -5.68 -12.47 13.22
N GLY A 135 -4.87 -12.89 12.26
CA GLY A 135 -5.18 -14.00 11.38
C GLY A 135 -4.48 -13.90 10.03
N ALA A 136 -4.66 -14.93 9.24
CA ALA A 136 -4.12 -15.01 7.89
C ALA A 136 -5.15 -14.57 6.85
N GLU A 137 -4.69 -14.00 5.74
CA GLU A 137 -5.56 -13.71 4.60
C GLU A 137 -4.86 -13.92 3.26
N ALA A 138 -5.65 -14.31 2.25
CA ALA A 138 -5.29 -14.18 0.85
C ALA A 138 -6.13 -13.07 0.22
N LEU A 139 -5.52 -11.92 -0.04
CA LEU A 139 -6.15 -10.78 -0.66
C LEU A 139 -5.92 -10.78 -2.17
N PHE A 140 -7.01 -10.86 -2.93
CA PHE A 140 -7.03 -10.62 -4.36
C PHE A 140 -7.43 -9.19 -4.61
N SER A 141 -6.64 -8.47 -5.40
CA SER A 141 -6.96 -7.10 -5.80
C SER A 141 -6.86 -6.94 -7.30
N ALA A 142 -7.78 -6.14 -7.85
CA ALA A 142 -7.77 -5.72 -9.24
C ALA A 142 -8.14 -4.24 -9.31
N SER A 143 -7.49 -3.49 -10.17
CA SER A 143 -7.84 -2.10 -10.40
C SER A 143 -7.70 -1.70 -11.85
N HIS A 144 -8.50 -0.73 -12.24
CA HIS A 144 -8.42 -0.05 -13.52
C HIS A 144 -8.41 1.45 -13.28
N MET A 145 -7.40 2.11 -13.79
CA MET A 145 -7.29 3.55 -13.81
C MET A 145 -7.34 4.05 -15.24
N TRP A 146 -8.21 5.00 -15.48
CA TRP A 146 -8.29 5.77 -16.72
C TRP A 146 -8.00 7.23 -16.43
N LEU A 147 -7.10 7.80 -17.22
CA LEU A 147 -6.70 9.21 -17.13
C LEU A 147 -6.71 9.84 -18.52
N ASN A 148 -7.49 10.90 -18.68
CA ASN A 148 -7.44 11.77 -19.84
C ASN A 148 -7.05 13.17 -19.36
N ARG A 149 -5.79 13.53 -19.52
CA ARG A 149 -5.25 14.82 -19.04
C ARG A 149 -4.67 15.61 -20.20
N ARG A 150 -5.09 16.86 -20.34
CA ARG A 150 -4.51 17.81 -21.27
C ARG A 150 -3.68 18.84 -20.52
N TYR A 151 -2.41 18.90 -20.86
CA TYR A 151 -1.46 19.86 -20.27
C TYR A 151 -1.38 21.13 -21.08
N HIS A 152 -1.10 22.23 -20.43
CA HIS A 152 -0.83 23.49 -21.12
C HIS A 152 0.50 23.40 -21.87
N LYS A 153 0.59 24.00 -23.06
CA LYS A 153 1.82 23.97 -23.90
C LYS A 153 3.07 24.46 -23.18
N ASN A 154 2.91 25.41 -22.27
CA ASN A 154 4.02 26.07 -21.56
C ASN A 154 4.17 25.58 -20.09
N ASN A 155 3.31 24.72 -19.61
CA ASN A 155 3.38 24.18 -18.25
C ASN A 155 2.86 22.73 -18.24
N SER A 156 3.80 21.80 -18.32
CA SER A 156 3.49 20.37 -18.32
C SER A 156 3.19 19.80 -16.93
N MET A 157 3.40 20.58 -15.86
CA MET A 157 3.19 20.08 -14.49
C MET A 157 1.74 20.18 -14.03
N ILE A 158 0.98 21.14 -14.58
CA ILE A 158 -0.41 21.35 -14.17
C ILE A 158 -1.36 21.05 -15.31
N PRO A 159 -2.20 20.00 -15.21
CA PRO A 159 -3.22 19.74 -16.22
C PRO A 159 -4.26 20.86 -16.22
N THR A 160 -4.51 21.45 -17.37
CA THR A 160 -5.52 22.51 -17.51
C THR A 160 -6.93 21.99 -17.72
N GLN A 161 -7.03 20.80 -18.25
CA GLN A 161 -8.27 20.06 -18.47
C GLN A 161 -7.99 18.57 -18.30
N GLY A 162 -8.98 17.84 -17.89
CA GLY A 162 -8.88 16.40 -17.85
C GLY A 162 -9.89 15.78 -16.91
N GLN A 163 -10.02 14.51 -17.05
CA GLN A 163 -10.87 13.67 -16.21
C GLN A 163 -10.16 12.36 -15.94
N GLY A 164 -10.56 11.70 -14.89
CA GLY A 164 -10.06 10.38 -14.56
C GLY A 164 -11.04 9.61 -13.73
N LEU A 165 -10.95 8.31 -13.87
CA LEU A 165 -11.72 7.32 -13.13
C LEU A 165 -10.76 6.23 -12.65
N MET A 166 -10.85 5.89 -11.38
CA MET A 166 -10.19 4.73 -10.82
C MET A 166 -11.25 3.82 -10.20
N LEU A 167 -11.25 2.58 -10.61
CA LEU A 167 -12.07 1.52 -10.04
C LEU A 167 -11.14 0.51 -9.42
N SER A 168 -11.41 0.10 -8.18
CA SER A 168 -10.67 -0.98 -7.55
C SER A 168 -11.63 -1.97 -6.90
N PHE A 169 -11.22 -3.22 -6.93
CA PHE A 169 -11.88 -4.35 -6.31
C PHE A 169 -10.89 -5.11 -5.46
N GLN A 170 -11.29 -5.44 -4.25
CA GLN A 170 -10.55 -6.29 -3.34
C GLN A 170 -11.45 -7.40 -2.82
N PHE A 171 -10.90 -8.57 -2.66
CA PHE A 171 -11.63 -9.75 -2.24
C PHE A 171 -10.74 -10.66 -1.43
N ALA A 172 -11.21 -11.06 -0.25
CA ALA A 172 -10.64 -12.09 0.57
C ALA A 172 -11.72 -13.10 0.94
N ASN A 173 -11.37 -14.38 0.98
CA ASN A 173 -12.31 -15.45 1.31
C ASN A 173 -11.61 -16.56 2.07
N SER A 174 -12.10 -16.87 3.26
CA SER A 174 -11.58 -17.90 4.16
C SER A 174 -11.64 -19.30 3.57
N SER A 175 -12.57 -19.58 2.64
CA SER A 175 -12.62 -20.86 1.93
C SER A 175 -11.44 -21.08 0.97
N ILE A 176 -10.73 -20.01 0.56
CA ILE A 176 -9.54 -20.10 -0.28
C ILE A 176 -8.30 -20.18 0.60
N TYR A 177 -8.15 -19.22 1.50
CA TYR A 177 -7.06 -19.19 2.47
C TYR A 177 -7.32 -18.11 3.53
N GLY A 178 -7.11 -18.45 4.79
CA GLY A 178 -7.10 -17.53 5.91
C GLY A 178 -8.41 -17.45 6.68
N ASP A 179 -8.55 -16.39 7.42
CA ASP A 179 -9.58 -16.21 8.46
C ASP A 179 -10.58 -15.10 8.12
N PHE A 180 -10.38 -14.40 6.99
CA PHE A 180 -11.17 -13.21 6.66
C PHE A 180 -12.03 -13.40 5.41
N ASP A 181 -13.27 -12.90 5.50
CA ASP A 181 -14.24 -12.87 4.41
C ASP A 181 -14.70 -11.44 4.19
N TYR A 182 -14.29 -10.81 3.08
CA TYR A 182 -14.79 -9.51 2.69
C TYR A 182 -14.60 -9.22 1.21
N SER A 183 -15.36 -8.27 0.72
CA SER A 183 -15.16 -7.64 -0.57
C SER A 183 -15.28 -6.14 -0.45
N LEU A 184 -14.43 -5.40 -1.16
CA LEU A 184 -14.43 -3.95 -1.20
C LEU A 184 -14.37 -3.48 -2.64
N ILE A 185 -15.28 -2.58 -2.99
CA ILE A 185 -15.28 -1.88 -4.27
C ILE A 185 -15.08 -0.40 -4.00
N THR A 186 -14.09 0.20 -4.62
CA THR A 186 -13.81 1.63 -4.52
C THR A 186 -13.89 2.26 -5.90
N ALA A 187 -14.52 3.42 -5.99
CA ALA A 187 -14.59 4.21 -7.20
C ALA A 187 -14.21 5.66 -6.89
N ASP A 188 -13.16 6.15 -7.53
CA ASP A 188 -12.69 7.52 -7.45
C ASP A 188 -12.76 8.19 -8.81
N ALA A 189 -13.32 9.38 -8.87
CA ALA A 189 -13.41 10.14 -10.10
C ALA A 189 -13.03 11.61 -9.87
N PHE A 190 -12.38 12.21 -10.85
CA PHE A 190 -12.11 13.63 -10.84
C PHE A 190 -12.32 14.26 -12.21
N ILE A 191 -12.64 15.54 -12.21
CA ILE A 191 -12.72 16.38 -13.40
C ILE A 191 -12.02 17.71 -13.14
N ASN A 192 -11.11 18.09 -14.03
CA ASN A 192 -10.46 19.40 -14.05
C ASN A 192 -11.04 20.22 -15.19
N TYR A 193 -11.57 21.37 -14.88
CA TYR A 193 -12.19 22.24 -15.86
C TYR A 193 -11.59 23.64 -15.81
N LYS A 194 -11.25 24.19 -16.98
CA LYS A 194 -10.74 25.55 -17.09
C LYS A 194 -11.90 26.54 -17.22
N PHE A 195 -12.14 27.34 -16.19
CA PHE A 195 -13.23 28.33 -16.18
C PHE A 195 -12.95 29.59 -17.01
N HIS A 196 -11.71 29.89 -17.33
CA HIS A 196 -11.37 31.12 -18.06
C HIS A 196 -10.27 30.90 -19.10
N LYS A 197 -10.45 31.50 -20.30
CA LYS A 197 -9.47 31.42 -21.39
C LYS A 197 -8.23 32.35 -21.23
N LYS A 198 -8.19 33.18 -20.18
CA LYS A 198 -7.18 34.22 -19.98
C LYS A 198 -6.47 34.06 -18.64
N PHE A 199 -5.80 32.93 -18.43
CA PHE A 199 -4.71 32.83 -17.47
C PHE A 199 -3.64 31.94 -18.05
#